data_f0d6c9610d9a6969cd0bc6085248c4cd
#
_entry.id   f0d6c9610d9a6969cd0bc6085248c4cd
#
_cell.length_a   1.000
_cell.length_b   1.000
_cell.length_c   1.000
_cell.angle_alpha   90.00
_cell.angle_beta   90.00
_cell.angle_gamma   90.00
#
_symmetry.space_group_name_H-M   'P 1'
#
loop_
_entity.id
_entity.type
_entity.pdbx_description
1 polymer ?
#
loop_
_entity_poly.entity_id
_entity_poly.type
_entity_poly.pdbx_seq_one_letter_code
_entity_poly.pdbx_strand_id
1 'polypeptide(L)'
;MKETDLRVIKTKKALSSSLLQLLEQQLFQTITVNQICDNALVHRTTFYKHFYDKYDLLEYLFNQLTKDYFARDISDRLNHPFQTMSDTINNKEDLREIAEFQEEDAEFNKVLKNVCIKIMHNDIKNNRDRIDIDSDIPDSLIFYIYDSLIEGFIHWIKDEKIDWPGEDIDNIFHRLINIKIK
;
A
#
# COMPACT_ATOMS: atom_id res chain seq x y z
N MET A 1 27.17 0.85 -1.97
CA MET A 1 27.03 1.82 -0.85
C MET A 1 26.12 1.15 0.16
N LYS A 2 26.51 1.10 1.46
CA LYS A 2 25.69 0.40 2.47
C LYS A 2 24.38 1.18 2.69
N GLU A 3 23.25 0.50 2.71
CA GLU A 3 21.92 1.11 2.96
C GLU A 3 21.80 1.86 4.30
N THR A 4 22.71 1.56 5.23
CA THR A 4 22.82 2.18 6.56
C THR A 4 23.60 3.50 6.58
N ASP A 5 24.15 3.96 5.43
CA ASP A 5 24.84 5.25 5.35
C ASP A 5 23.81 6.39 5.53
N LEU A 6 24.01 7.26 6.51
CA LEU A 6 23.14 8.39 6.81
C LEU A 6 22.89 9.32 5.60
N ARG A 7 23.84 9.41 4.68
CA ARG A 7 23.69 10.19 3.45
C ARG A 7 22.65 9.55 2.53
N VAL A 8 22.68 8.20 2.40
CA VAL A 8 21.72 7.42 1.62
C VAL A 8 20.32 7.62 2.19
N ILE A 9 20.17 7.45 3.50
CA ILE A 9 18.88 7.60 4.20
C ILE A 9 18.32 9.01 3.99
N LYS A 10 19.15 10.05 4.18
CA LYS A 10 18.72 11.44 3.98
C LYS A 10 18.30 11.72 2.54
N THR A 11 19.05 11.21 1.55
CA THR A 11 18.73 11.38 0.13
C THR A 11 17.42 10.67 -0.24
N LYS A 12 17.26 9.41 0.16
CA LYS A 12 16.01 8.67 -0.08
C LYS A 12 14.81 9.36 0.57
N LYS A 13 14.97 9.87 1.80
CA LYS A 13 13.92 10.62 2.50
C LYS A 13 13.57 11.93 1.77
N ALA A 14 14.55 12.70 1.30
CA ALA A 14 14.31 13.94 0.57
C ALA A 14 13.54 13.68 -0.72
N LEU A 15 13.94 12.66 -1.51
CA LEU A 15 13.26 12.25 -2.74
C LEU A 15 11.85 11.75 -2.49
N SER A 16 11.64 10.94 -1.43
CA SER A 16 10.30 10.44 -1.05
C SER A 16 9.38 11.57 -0.61
N SER A 17 9.87 12.50 0.22
CA SER A 17 9.08 13.65 0.66
C SER A 17 8.74 14.58 -0.51
N SER A 18 9.65 14.75 -1.46
CA SER A 18 9.39 15.51 -2.69
C SER A 18 8.30 14.85 -3.54
N LEU A 19 8.38 13.52 -3.75
CA LEU A 19 7.34 12.81 -4.49
C LEU A 19 5.98 12.92 -3.79
N LEU A 20 5.94 12.76 -2.46
CA LEU A 20 4.71 12.87 -1.68
C LEU A 20 4.04 14.23 -1.89
N GLN A 21 4.79 15.34 -1.77
CA GLN A 21 4.28 16.70 -2.01
C GLN A 21 3.77 16.91 -3.45
N LEU A 22 4.43 16.31 -4.44
CA LEU A 22 3.98 16.41 -5.82
C LEU A 22 2.70 15.63 -6.08
N LEU A 23 2.51 14.48 -5.40
CA LEU A 23 1.29 13.67 -5.48
C LEU A 23 0.04 14.37 -4.94
N GLU A 24 0.20 15.35 -4.05
CA GLU A 24 -0.90 16.21 -3.57
C GLU A 24 -1.36 17.26 -4.60
N GLN A 25 -0.55 17.52 -5.62
CA GLN A 25 -0.75 18.66 -6.54
C GLN A 25 -0.98 18.27 -7.98
N GLN A 26 -0.52 17.10 -8.40
CA GLN A 26 -0.61 16.63 -9.79
C GLN A 26 -0.65 15.10 -9.88
N LEU A 27 -1.28 14.60 -10.94
CA LEU A 27 -1.37 13.17 -11.20
C LEU A 27 0.03 12.54 -11.38
N PHE A 28 0.26 11.38 -10.81
CA PHE A 28 1.54 10.69 -10.84
C PHE A 28 2.07 10.47 -12.26
N GLN A 29 1.19 10.12 -13.22
CA GLN A 29 1.58 9.95 -14.61
C GLN A 29 2.29 11.19 -15.18
N THR A 30 1.94 12.41 -14.72
CA THR A 30 2.51 13.67 -15.19
C THR A 30 3.79 14.07 -14.46
N ILE A 31 4.08 13.48 -13.30
CA ILE A 31 5.28 13.76 -12.51
C ILE A 31 6.52 13.23 -13.22
N THR A 32 7.55 14.07 -13.30
CA THR A 32 8.84 13.73 -13.89
C THR A 32 9.95 13.61 -12.85
N VAL A 33 10.98 12.81 -13.14
CA VAL A 33 12.17 12.70 -12.29
C VAL A 33 12.85 14.06 -12.08
N ASN A 34 12.80 14.96 -13.07
CA ASN A 34 13.35 16.30 -12.93
C ASN A 34 12.61 17.10 -11.86
N GLN A 35 11.28 17.14 -11.90
CA GLN A 35 10.47 17.81 -10.88
C GLN A 35 10.76 17.27 -9.48
N ILE A 36 10.84 15.94 -9.33
CA ILE A 36 11.18 15.30 -8.05
C ILE A 36 12.55 15.77 -7.56
N CYS A 37 13.56 15.75 -8.44
CA CYS A 37 14.92 16.14 -8.10
C CYS A 37 15.04 17.63 -7.72
N ASP A 38 14.40 18.49 -8.49
CA ASP A 38 14.42 19.95 -8.29
C ASP A 38 13.75 20.30 -6.95
N ASN A 39 12.58 19.71 -6.67
CA ASN A 39 11.86 19.92 -5.40
C ASN A 39 12.61 19.32 -4.19
N ALA A 40 13.33 18.20 -4.37
CA ALA A 40 14.15 17.58 -3.33
C ALA A 40 15.52 18.25 -3.14
N LEU A 41 15.93 19.19 -3.99
CA LEU A 41 17.29 19.75 -4.06
C LEU A 41 18.37 18.66 -4.23
N VAL A 42 18.08 17.63 -5.02
CA VAL A 42 18.96 16.48 -5.27
C VAL A 42 19.33 16.43 -6.75
N HIS A 43 20.61 16.27 -7.05
CA HIS A 43 21.03 16.10 -8.44
C HIS A 43 20.47 14.81 -9.06
N ARG A 44 20.02 14.88 -10.32
CA ARG A 44 19.50 13.76 -11.09
C ARG A 44 20.45 12.55 -11.12
N THR A 45 21.75 12.77 -11.19
CA THR A 45 22.75 11.70 -11.09
C THR A 45 22.74 11.00 -9.74
N THR A 46 22.35 11.70 -8.66
CA THR A 46 22.18 11.11 -7.34
C THR A 46 20.88 10.33 -7.24
N PHE A 47 19.80 10.82 -7.87
CA PHE A 47 18.54 10.04 -7.98
C PHE A 47 18.81 8.64 -8.53
N TYR A 48 19.45 8.53 -9.71
CA TYR A 48 19.73 7.26 -10.38
C TYR A 48 20.75 6.35 -9.67
N LYS A 49 21.41 6.82 -8.60
CA LYS A 49 22.17 5.94 -7.70
C LYS A 49 21.29 5.19 -6.71
N HIS A 50 20.05 5.63 -6.50
CA HIS A 50 19.15 5.10 -5.48
C HIS A 50 17.88 4.49 -6.05
N PHE A 51 17.41 4.98 -7.17
CA PHE A 51 16.16 4.58 -7.81
C PHE A 51 16.36 4.46 -9.32
N TYR A 52 15.76 3.43 -9.89
CA TYR A 52 15.80 3.20 -11.33
C TYR A 52 14.98 4.25 -12.08
N ASP A 53 13.77 4.53 -11.60
CA ASP A 53 12.84 5.50 -12.16
C ASP A 53 11.86 6.03 -11.07
N LYS A 54 10.85 6.82 -11.49
CA LYS A 54 9.82 7.33 -10.58
C LYS A 54 8.93 6.24 -10.00
N TYR A 55 8.78 5.10 -10.67
CA TYR A 55 7.95 3.99 -10.21
C TYR A 55 8.65 3.23 -9.07
N ASP A 56 9.96 3.02 -9.19
CA ASP A 56 10.79 2.45 -8.12
C ASP A 56 10.77 3.35 -6.86
N LEU A 57 10.82 4.67 -7.03
CA LEU A 57 10.66 5.61 -5.93
C LEU A 57 9.24 5.56 -5.32
N LEU A 58 8.19 5.42 -6.13
CA LEU A 58 6.81 5.30 -5.65
C LEU A 58 6.62 3.97 -4.89
N GLU A 59 7.16 2.86 -5.40
CA GLU A 59 7.17 1.58 -4.68
C GLU A 59 7.87 1.70 -3.31
N TYR A 60 9.03 2.37 -3.27
CA TYR A 60 9.73 2.66 -2.02
C TYR A 60 8.89 3.52 -1.07
N LEU A 61 8.24 4.57 -1.57
CA LEU A 61 7.35 5.44 -0.79
C LEU A 61 6.19 4.64 -0.20
N PHE A 62 5.49 3.83 -0.99
CA PHE A 62 4.39 3.00 -0.50
C PHE A 62 4.84 2.02 0.58
N ASN A 63 6.00 1.38 0.43
CA ASN A 63 6.55 0.51 1.47
C ASN A 63 6.81 1.26 2.79
N GLN A 64 7.16 2.56 2.74
CA GLN A 64 7.30 3.37 3.95
C GLN A 64 5.95 3.76 4.54
N LEU A 65 4.98 4.16 3.71
CA LEU A 65 3.66 4.61 4.15
C LEU A 65 2.80 3.48 4.73
N THR A 66 2.92 2.28 4.17
CA THR A 66 2.17 1.09 4.59
C THR A 66 2.86 0.29 5.68
N LYS A 67 4.07 0.69 6.10
CA LYS A 67 4.86 -0.02 7.10
C LYS A 67 4.11 -0.29 8.40
N ASP A 68 3.38 0.69 8.91
CA ASP A 68 2.64 0.56 10.17
C ASP A 68 1.46 -0.41 10.04
N TYR A 69 0.78 -0.43 8.87
CA TYR A 69 -0.27 -1.39 8.57
C TYR A 69 0.28 -2.82 8.52
N PHE A 70 1.39 -3.04 7.80
CA PHE A 70 1.99 -4.37 7.66
C PHE A 70 2.79 -4.80 8.90
N ALA A 71 3.06 -3.91 9.86
CA ALA A 71 3.59 -4.27 11.16
C ALA A 71 2.52 -4.79 12.14
N ARG A 72 1.22 -4.59 11.85
CA ARG A 72 0.12 -5.21 12.60
C ARG A 72 0.15 -6.73 12.42
N ASP A 73 -0.36 -7.46 13.42
CA ASP A 73 -0.46 -8.92 13.30
C ASP A 73 -1.29 -9.31 12.07
N ILE A 74 -0.91 -10.40 11.42
CA ILE A 74 -1.62 -10.90 10.25
C ILE A 74 -3.08 -11.23 10.57
N SER A 75 -3.38 -11.67 11.81
CA SER A 75 -4.75 -11.93 12.23
C SER A 75 -5.63 -10.69 12.20
N ASP A 76 -5.10 -9.54 12.63
CA ASP A 76 -5.84 -8.28 12.56
C ASP A 76 -6.12 -7.87 11.12
N ARG A 77 -5.10 -7.98 10.26
CA ARG A 77 -5.20 -7.57 8.86
C ARG A 77 -6.09 -8.47 7.99
N LEU A 78 -6.14 -9.78 8.29
CA LEU A 78 -6.98 -10.72 7.54
C LEU A 78 -8.37 -10.90 8.15
N ASN A 79 -8.51 -10.82 9.48
CA ASN A 79 -9.82 -10.93 10.12
C ASN A 79 -10.56 -9.59 10.19
N HIS A 80 -9.83 -8.47 10.25
CA HIS A 80 -10.40 -7.12 10.36
C HIS A 80 -9.73 -6.16 9.35
N PRO A 81 -9.78 -6.47 8.04
CA PRO A 81 -9.05 -5.71 7.03
C PRO A 81 -9.48 -4.25 6.95
N PHE A 82 -10.78 -3.97 7.01
CA PHE A 82 -11.33 -2.63 6.85
C PHE A 82 -11.13 -1.78 8.11
N GLN A 83 -11.33 -2.34 9.31
CA GLN A 83 -11.03 -1.67 10.57
C GLN A 83 -9.55 -1.36 10.70
N THR A 84 -8.68 -2.35 10.41
CA THR A 84 -7.23 -2.16 10.48
C THR A 84 -6.74 -1.11 9.48
N MET A 85 -7.32 -1.07 8.29
CA MET A 85 -7.03 -0.05 7.28
C MET A 85 -7.50 1.33 7.76
N SER A 86 -8.73 1.45 8.25
CA SER A 86 -9.30 2.68 8.78
C SER A 86 -8.44 3.26 9.91
N ASP A 87 -8.07 2.44 10.89
CA ASP A 87 -7.20 2.85 11.99
C ASP A 87 -5.82 3.35 11.54
N THR A 88 -5.34 2.83 10.42
CA THR A 88 -4.02 3.21 9.88
C THR A 88 -4.10 4.50 9.05
N ILE A 89 -5.14 4.65 8.23
CA ILE A 89 -5.31 5.78 7.30
C ILE A 89 -5.89 7.01 8.00
N ASN A 90 -6.87 6.83 8.91
CA ASN A 90 -7.51 7.96 9.61
C ASN A 90 -6.54 8.80 10.45
N ASN A 91 -5.39 8.23 10.80
CA ASN A 91 -4.32 8.95 11.49
C ASN A 91 -3.34 9.68 10.52
N LYS A 92 -3.57 9.62 9.20
CA LYS A 92 -2.70 10.19 8.15
C LYS A 92 -3.54 10.91 7.11
N GLU A 93 -3.98 12.13 7.45
CA GLU A 93 -4.85 12.97 6.59
C GLU A 93 -4.26 13.13 5.18
N ASP A 94 -2.94 13.35 5.10
CA ASP A 94 -2.20 13.48 3.84
C ASP A 94 -2.39 12.28 2.90
N LEU A 95 -2.47 11.05 3.45
CA LEU A 95 -2.62 9.84 2.61
C LEU A 95 -4.01 9.70 2.01
N ARG A 96 -5.04 10.15 2.74
CA ARG A 96 -6.41 10.11 2.24
C ARG A 96 -6.57 11.10 1.10
N GLU A 97 -6.08 12.33 1.27
CA GLU A 97 -6.13 13.36 0.24
C GLU A 97 -5.40 12.93 -1.03
N ILE A 98 -4.21 12.31 -0.90
CA ILE A 98 -3.47 11.75 -2.04
C ILE A 98 -4.26 10.62 -2.71
N ALA A 99 -4.83 9.70 -1.94
CA ALA A 99 -5.59 8.57 -2.49
C ALA A 99 -6.82 9.05 -3.29
N GLU A 100 -7.52 10.06 -2.78
CA GLU A 100 -8.66 10.69 -3.46
C GLU A 100 -8.19 11.44 -4.72
N PHE A 101 -7.12 12.23 -4.64
CA PHE A 101 -6.60 13.00 -5.78
C PHE A 101 -6.06 12.10 -6.91
N GLN A 102 -5.43 10.96 -6.55
CA GLN A 102 -4.83 10.01 -7.49
C GLN A 102 -5.82 8.91 -7.94
N GLU A 103 -7.09 8.99 -7.56
CA GLU A 103 -8.07 7.91 -7.79
C GLU A 103 -8.15 7.47 -9.26
N GLU A 104 -8.11 8.41 -10.20
CA GLU A 104 -8.18 8.14 -11.63
C GLU A 104 -6.81 7.89 -12.28
N ASP A 105 -5.70 7.98 -11.55
CA ASP A 105 -4.36 7.71 -12.09
C ASP A 105 -4.08 6.21 -12.15
N ALA A 106 -4.25 5.61 -13.34
CA ALA A 106 -4.06 4.19 -13.55
C ALA A 106 -2.62 3.72 -13.27
N GLU A 107 -1.60 4.56 -13.50
CA GLU A 107 -0.20 4.22 -13.20
C GLU A 107 0.06 4.17 -11.71
N PHE A 108 -0.45 5.16 -10.96
CA PHE A 108 -0.39 5.21 -9.51
C PHE A 108 -1.06 3.98 -8.87
N ASN A 109 -2.30 3.72 -9.26
CA ASN A 109 -3.09 2.61 -8.73
C ASN A 109 -2.45 1.25 -9.05
N LYS A 110 -1.86 1.08 -10.25
CA LYS A 110 -1.13 -0.13 -10.62
C LYS A 110 0.08 -0.38 -9.73
N VAL A 111 0.87 0.66 -9.41
CA VAL A 111 2.04 0.50 -8.52
C VAL A 111 1.57 0.17 -7.11
N LEU A 112 0.59 0.89 -6.58
CA LEU A 112 0.02 0.63 -5.25
C LEU A 112 -0.47 -0.82 -5.13
N LYS A 113 -1.29 -1.27 -6.09
CA LYS A 113 -1.78 -2.65 -6.15
C LYS A 113 -0.64 -3.67 -6.14
N ASN A 114 0.37 -3.48 -6.98
CA ASN A 114 1.52 -4.39 -7.05
C ASN A 114 2.30 -4.48 -5.74
N VAL A 115 2.46 -3.36 -5.02
CA VAL A 115 3.13 -3.34 -3.72
C VAL A 115 2.31 -4.12 -2.69
N CYS A 116 1.01 -3.86 -2.59
CA CYS A 116 0.12 -4.57 -1.68
C CYS A 116 0.13 -6.08 -1.96
N ILE A 117 0.05 -6.46 -3.24
CA ILE A 117 0.12 -7.86 -3.70
C ILE A 117 1.39 -8.54 -3.22
N LYS A 118 2.56 -7.94 -3.45
CA LYS A 118 3.85 -8.52 -3.04
C LYS A 118 3.92 -8.74 -1.53
N ILE A 119 3.48 -7.75 -0.75
CA ILE A 119 3.56 -7.82 0.71
C ILE A 119 2.59 -8.87 1.24
N MET A 120 1.34 -8.86 0.81
CA MET A 120 0.32 -9.83 1.23
C MET A 120 0.71 -11.27 0.87
N HIS A 121 1.25 -11.48 -0.33
CA HIS A 121 1.71 -12.81 -0.74
C HIS A 121 2.82 -13.35 0.18
N ASN A 122 3.79 -12.49 0.54
CA ASN A 122 4.82 -12.85 1.49
C ASN A 122 4.27 -13.11 2.89
N ASP A 123 3.30 -12.32 3.34
CA ASP A 123 2.65 -12.51 4.64
C ASP A 123 1.92 -13.84 4.74
N ILE A 124 1.09 -14.17 3.75
CA ILE A 124 0.38 -15.46 3.70
C ILE A 124 1.38 -16.61 3.72
N LYS A 125 2.43 -16.54 2.88
CA LYS A 125 3.47 -17.56 2.83
C LYS A 125 4.19 -17.74 4.16
N ASN A 126 4.53 -16.65 4.85
CA ASN A 126 5.27 -16.68 6.11
C ASN A 126 4.41 -17.08 7.32
N ASN A 127 3.09 -17.02 7.20
CA ASN A 127 2.14 -17.33 8.28
C ASN A 127 1.17 -18.45 7.90
N ARG A 128 1.54 -19.32 6.94
CA ARG A 128 0.66 -20.35 6.39
C ARG A 128 0.13 -21.31 7.45
N ASP A 129 0.92 -21.61 8.46
CA ASP A 129 0.58 -22.44 9.61
C ASP A 129 -0.46 -21.84 10.56
N ARG A 130 -0.65 -20.53 10.49
CA ARG A 130 -1.66 -19.76 11.26
C ARG A 130 -2.99 -19.62 10.51
N ILE A 131 -3.01 -19.88 9.20
CA ILE A 131 -4.21 -19.76 8.36
C ILE A 131 -4.97 -21.10 8.42
N ASP A 132 -6.21 -21.07 8.89
CA ASP A 132 -7.07 -22.26 9.04
C ASP A 132 -7.74 -22.61 7.70
N ILE A 133 -6.96 -23.16 6.80
CA ILE A 133 -7.36 -23.60 5.46
C ILE A 133 -6.65 -24.92 5.14
N ASP A 134 -7.30 -25.80 4.39
CA ASP A 134 -6.76 -27.11 4.01
C ASP A 134 -5.38 -26.98 3.36
N SER A 135 -4.47 -27.86 3.73
CA SER A 135 -3.05 -27.78 3.34
C SER A 135 -2.79 -28.05 1.85
N ASP A 136 -3.76 -28.62 1.14
CA ASP A 136 -3.71 -28.87 -0.30
C ASP A 136 -4.11 -27.65 -1.14
N ILE A 137 -4.66 -26.61 -0.50
CA ILE A 137 -4.98 -25.35 -1.18
C ILE A 137 -3.70 -24.52 -1.38
N PRO A 138 -3.31 -24.19 -2.64
CA PRO A 138 -2.13 -23.41 -2.90
C PRO A 138 -2.20 -21.98 -2.31
N ASP A 139 -1.11 -21.52 -1.69
CA ASP A 139 -1.01 -20.16 -1.14
C ASP A 139 -1.37 -19.07 -2.14
N SER A 140 -1.00 -19.26 -3.41
CA SER A 140 -1.34 -18.33 -4.50
C SER A 140 -2.84 -18.20 -4.71
N LEU A 141 -3.60 -19.32 -4.58
CA LEU A 141 -5.06 -19.28 -4.73
C LEU A 141 -5.71 -18.55 -3.56
N ILE A 142 -5.27 -18.80 -2.32
CA ILE A 142 -5.74 -18.09 -1.13
C ILE A 142 -5.55 -16.60 -1.34
N PHE A 143 -4.35 -16.20 -1.78
CA PHE A 143 -4.01 -14.82 -2.05
C PHE A 143 -4.93 -14.19 -3.10
N TYR A 144 -5.09 -14.80 -4.29
CA TYR A 144 -5.90 -14.23 -5.37
C TYR A 144 -7.38 -14.08 -5.00
N ILE A 145 -7.94 -15.04 -4.26
CA ILE A 145 -9.33 -14.96 -3.81
C ILE A 145 -9.49 -13.83 -2.79
N TYR A 146 -8.57 -13.74 -1.81
CA TYR A 146 -8.60 -12.70 -0.78
C TYR A 146 -8.44 -11.31 -1.37
N ASP A 147 -7.47 -11.10 -2.26
CA ASP A 147 -7.23 -9.84 -2.99
C ASP A 147 -8.49 -9.41 -3.78
N SER A 148 -9.09 -10.34 -4.52
CA SER A 148 -10.32 -10.07 -5.28
C SER A 148 -11.51 -9.69 -4.40
N LEU A 149 -11.63 -10.31 -3.22
CA LEU A 149 -12.68 -9.97 -2.26
C LEU A 149 -12.48 -8.56 -1.70
N ILE A 150 -11.26 -8.23 -1.26
CA ILE A 150 -10.93 -6.89 -0.76
C ILE A 150 -11.18 -5.83 -1.83
N GLU A 151 -10.72 -6.07 -3.07
CA GLU A 151 -10.94 -5.17 -4.20
C GLU A 151 -12.44 -4.96 -4.48
N GLY A 152 -13.22 -6.05 -4.47
CA GLY A 152 -14.68 -5.98 -4.64
C GLY A 152 -15.37 -5.15 -3.54
N PHE A 153 -14.95 -5.30 -2.29
CA PHE A 153 -15.47 -4.47 -1.18
C PHE A 153 -15.08 -3.01 -1.32
N ILE A 154 -13.84 -2.70 -1.71
CA ILE A 154 -13.40 -1.32 -1.94
C ILE A 154 -14.23 -0.67 -3.06
N HIS A 155 -14.47 -1.37 -4.16
CA HIS A 155 -15.34 -0.88 -5.23
C HIS A 155 -16.77 -0.65 -4.73
N TRP A 156 -17.35 -1.62 -4.03
CA TRP A 156 -18.71 -1.46 -3.46
C TRP A 156 -18.82 -0.26 -2.52
N ILE A 157 -17.83 -0.07 -1.62
CA ILE A 157 -17.79 1.06 -0.69
C ILE A 157 -17.78 2.39 -1.46
N LYS A 158 -16.99 2.48 -2.53
CA LYS A 158 -16.89 3.69 -3.36
C LYS A 158 -18.15 3.95 -4.17
N ASP A 159 -18.64 2.94 -4.89
CA ASP A 159 -19.78 3.06 -5.78
C ASP A 159 -21.06 3.44 -5.02
N GLU A 160 -21.29 2.83 -3.88
CA GLU A 160 -22.47 3.07 -3.04
C GLU A 160 -22.25 4.21 -2.02
N LYS A 161 -21.06 4.82 -2.01
CA LYS A 161 -20.66 5.90 -1.06
C LYS A 161 -20.91 5.50 0.40
N ILE A 162 -20.49 4.30 0.74
CA ILE A 162 -20.65 3.74 2.08
C ILE A 162 -19.75 4.48 3.08
N ASP A 163 -20.36 5.09 4.09
CA ASP A 163 -19.66 5.75 5.21
C ASP A 163 -19.95 4.99 6.52
N TRP A 164 -19.62 3.70 6.51
CA TRP A 164 -19.78 2.83 7.68
C TRP A 164 -18.45 2.65 8.41
N PRO A 165 -18.49 2.45 9.75
CA PRO A 165 -17.31 2.03 10.50
C PRO A 165 -16.67 0.78 9.89
N GLY A 166 -15.34 0.69 9.91
CA GLY A 166 -14.60 -0.46 9.38
C GLY A 166 -15.04 -1.78 10.03
N GLU A 167 -15.38 -1.77 11.32
CA GLU A 167 -15.92 -2.94 12.04
C GLU A 167 -17.24 -3.47 11.43
N ASP A 168 -18.14 -2.58 11.02
CA ASP A 168 -19.40 -2.99 10.39
C ASP A 168 -19.16 -3.63 9.02
N ILE A 169 -18.20 -3.09 8.27
CA ILE A 169 -17.80 -3.64 6.97
C ILE A 169 -17.12 -5.00 7.17
N ASP A 170 -16.24 -5.15 8.17
CA ASP A 170 -15.60 -6.42 8.52
C ASP A 170 -16.62 -7.49 8.93
N ASN A 171 -17.67 -7.12 9.64
CA ASN A 171 -18.76 -8.03 9.99
C ASN A 171 -19.49 -8.59 8.75
N ILE A 172 -19.68 -7.77 7.70
CA ILE A 172 -20.24 -8.23 6.44
C ILE A 172 -19.24 -9.12 5.70
N PHE A 173 -17.98 -8.70 5.63
CA PHE A 173 -16.90 -9.44 5.02
C PHE A 173 -16.80 -10.86 5.60
N HIS A 174 -16.79 -11.01 6.93
CA HIS A 174 -16.76 -12.31 7.58
C HIS A 174 -17.96 -13.21 7.29
N ARG A 175 -19.13 -12.63 7.18
CA ARG A 175 -20.35 -13.38 6.83
C ARG A 175 -20.28 -13.94 5.41
N LEU A 176 -19.55 -13.26 4.51
CA LEU A 176 -19.38 -13.72 3.14
C LEU A 176 -18.27 -14.77 2.97
N ILE A 177 -17.17 -14.65 3.69
CA ILE A 177 -16.00 -15.51 3.44
C ILE A 177 -15.65 -16.51 4.54
N ASN A 178 -16.16 -16.36 5.73
CA ASN A 178 -15.93 -17.29 6.86
C ASN A 178 -14.46 -17.77 7.03
N ILE A 179 -13.48 -16.90 6.70
CA ILE A 179 -12.05 -17.17 6.92
C ILE A 179 -11.69 -16.75 8.34
N LYS A 180 -11.09 -17.69 9.11
CA LYS A 180 -10.60 -17.43 10.46
C LYS A 180 -9.11 -17.74 10.54
N ILE A 181 -8.36 -16.85 11.20
CA ILE A 181 -6.96 -17.07 11.55
C ILE A 181 -6.88 -17.44 13.03
N LYS A 182 -6.11 -18.48 13.35
CA LYS A 182 -5.86 -18.98 14.71
C LYS A 182 -4.93 -18.06 15.50
#